data_0613e73eea55966104179da72d70339f
#
_entry.id   0613e73eea55966104179da72d70339f
#
_cell.length_a   1.000
_cell.length_b   1.000
_cell.length_c   1.000
_cell.angle_alpha   90.00
_cell.angle_beta   90.00
_cell.angle_gamma   90.00
#
_symmetry.space_group_name_H-M   'P 1'
#
loop_
_entity.id
_entity.type
_entity.pdbx_description
1 polymer ?
#
loop_
_entity_poly.entity_id
_entity_poly.type
_entity_poly.pdbx_seq_one_letter_code
_entity_poly.pdbx_strand_id
1 'polypeptide(L)'
;MKDYLVDLINKFYIVTQHSDPSVTLSTAATAQVATPLAVQRVRHPLKARQAQVLARHQISPGFVRLTLGGPEMVDFVSLGFDDHFKLILPAEGADRPLLPRLEDGRPVFEGPRPTMRDYTPQQYDAAAGTLDVEFALHEAGPASDWARQAAVGSWVGVAGPRGSMVVPPDLPWHVLMGDASALPAIVRRLAELPASTRAIARVLVENPAD
;
A
#
# COMPACT_ATOMS: atom_id res chain seq x y z
N MET A 1 -12.31 13.45 12.08
CA MET A 1 -10.93 13.15 12.45
C MET A 1 -11.02 11.88 13.29
N LYS A 2 -10.43 10.78 12.85
CA LYS A 2 -10.48 9.52 13.62
C LYS A 2 -9.39 9.60 14.69
N ASP A 3 -9.76 9.50 15.96
CA ASP A 3 -8.81 9.49 17.06
C ASP A 3 -8.21 8.07 17.19
N TYR A 4 -6.91 7.97 17.04
CA TYR A 4 -6.16 6.76 17.25
C TYR A 4 -5.42 6.84 18.59
N LEU A 5 -5.67 5.88 19.48
CA LEU A 5 -4.90 5.74 20.71
C LEU A 5 -3.70 4.83 20.42
N VAL A 6 -2.50 5.34 20.62
CA VAL A 6 -1.24 4.61 20.47
C VAL A 6 -0.74 4.22 21.85
N ASP A 7 -0.68 2.92 22.15
CA ASP A 7 -0.19 2.40 23.41
C ASP A 7 1.12 1.66 23.23
N LEU A 8 2.13 2.01 24.02
CA LEU A 8 3.53 1.59 23.90
C LEU A 8 3.83 0.41 24.81
N ILE A 9 4.07 -0.78 24.29
CA ILE A 9 4.68 -1.87 25.05
C ILE A 9 5.80 -2.51 24.22
N ASN A 10 7.06 -2.34 24.65
CA ASN A 10 8.24 -3.08 24.18
C ASN A 10 8.47 -3.11 22.65
N LYS A 11 8.63 -1.97 22.00
CA LYS A 11 8.83 -1.83 20.54
C LYS A 11 7.64 -2.24 19.66
N PHE A 12 6.50 -2.56 20.23
CA PHE A 12 5.26 -2.80 19.50
C PHE A 12 4.27 -1.66 19.78
N TYR A 13 3.72 -1.09 18.73
CA TYR A 13 2.67 -0.08 18.84
C TYR A 13 1.31 -0.72 18.61
N ILE A 14 0.36 -0.43 19.48
CA ILE A 14 -1.04 -0.84 19.35
C ILE A 14 -1.81 0.38 18.90
N VAL A 15 -2.31 0.36 17.68
CA VAL A 15 -3.29 1.35 17.21
C VAL A 15 -4.66 0.73 17.41
N THR A 16 -5.45 1.24 18.36
CA THR A 16 -6.83 0.83 18.57
C THR A 16 -7.78 1.92 18.09
N GLN A 17 -8.72 1.56 17.25
CA GLN A 17 -9.83 2.44 16.91
C GLN A 17 -10.93 2.20 17.95
N HIS A 18 -11.21 3.16 18.81
CA HIS A 18 -12.27 3.10 19.80
C HIS A 18 -13.60 3.57 19.19
N SER A 19 -14.60 2.70 19.23
CA SER A 19 -16.01 3.07 19.18
C SER A 19 -16.56 3.04 20.60
N ASP A 20 -17.42 4.00 20.93
CA ASP A 20 -18.05 4.26 22.23
C ASP A 20 -18.64 2.96 22.87
N PRO A 21 -18.40 2.69 24.19
CA PRO A 21 -18.82 1.46 24.85
C PRO A 21 -20.30 1.38 25.29
N SER A 22 -21.19 2.24 24.83
CA SER A 22 -22.59 2.26 25.24
C SER A 22 -23.53 1.38 24.40
N VAL A 23 -23.14 0.15 24.02
CA VAL A 23 -24.06 -0.79 23.37
C VAL A 23 -24.55 -1.83 24.36
N THR A 24 -25.77 -1.63 24.83
CA THR A 24 -26.57 -2.59 25.59
C THR A 24 -26.87 -3.81 24.74
N LEU A 25 -26.48 -5.00 25.21
CA LEU A 25 -26.82 -6.27 24.58
C LEU A 25 -28.33 -6.54 24.68
N SER A 26 -29.04 -6.39 23.58
CA SER A 26 -30.41 -6.89 23.46
C SER A 26 -30.37 -8.31 22.92
N THR A 27 -30.80 -9.27 23.74
CA THR A 27 -30.96 -10.67 23.40
C THR A 27 -32.29 -10.88 22.66
N ALA A 28 -32.31 -10.73 21.35
CA ALA A 28 -33.29 -11.33 20.44
C ALA A 28 -32.77 -11.25 19.01
N ALA A 29 -31.90 -12.14 18.62
CA ALA A 29 -31.48 -12.26 17.23
C ALA A 29 -31.99 -13.58 16.67
N THR A 30 -33.03 -13.51 15.84
CA THR A 30 -33.35 -14.51 14.85
C THR A 30 -32.08 -14.76 14.00
N ALA A 31 -31.61 -15.99 14.01
CA ALA A 31 -30.40 -16.36 13.26
C ALA A 31 -30.68 -16.18 11.75
N GLN A 32 -30.36 -15.01 11.23
CA GLN A 32 -30.16 -14.86 9.80
C GLN A 32 -28.89 -15.67 9.47
N VAL A 33 -29.01 -16.64 8.58
CA VAL A 33 -27.86 -17.33 7.98
C VAL A 33 -27.06 -16.27 7.23
N ALA A 34 -26.04 -15.72 7.89
CA ALA A 34 -25.15 -14.76 7.28
C ALA A 34 -24.47 -15.44 6.09
N THR A 35 -24.61 -14.85 4.90
CA THR A 35 -23.82 -15.24 3.74
C THR A 35 -22.34 -15.23 4.16
N PRO A 36 -21.58 -16.31 3.96
CA PRO A 36 -20.19 -16.33 4.38
C PRO A 36 -19.45 -15.15 3.74
N LEU A 37 -18.81 -14.32 4.57
CA LEU A 37 -17.97 -13.23 4.12
C LEU A 37 -16.74 -13.84 3.44
N ALA A 38 -16.79 -13.92 2.11
CA ALA A 38 -15.76 -14.57 1.32
C ALA A 38 -14.75 -13.57 0.79
N VAL A 39 -13.46 -13.86 0.98
CA VAL A 39 -12.37 -13.15 0.31
C VAL A 39 -12.45 -13.40 -1.19
N GLN A 40 -12.47 -12.34 -1.98
CA GLN A 40 -12.50 -12.41 -3.43
C GLN A 40 -11.10 -12.25 -4.01
N ARG A 41 -10.75 -13.10 -4.99
CA ARG A 41 -9.51 -12.96 -5.75
C ARG A 41 -9.85 -12.44 -7.15
N VAL A 42 -9.32 -11.27 -7.47
CA VAL A 42 -9.48 -10.63 -8.77
C VAL A 42 -8.14 -10.64 -9.49
N ARG A 43 -8.11 -11.09 -10.75
CA ARG A 43 -6.90 -11.00 -11.58
C ARG A 43 -6.93 -9.73 -12.42
N HIS A 44 -5.79 -9.08 -12.57
CA HIS A 44 -5.60 -7.93 -13.44
C HIS A 44 -4.67 -8.27 -14.60
N PRO A 45 -4.89 -7.70 -15.79
CA PRO A 45 -3.91 -7.77 -16.87
C PRO A 45 -2.59 -7.16 -16.39
N LEU A 46 -1.48 -7.90 -16.58
CA LEU A 46 -0.17 -7.34 -16.27
C LEU A 46 0.11 -6.19 -17.24
N LYS A 47 0.42 -5.02 -16.69
CA LYS A 47 0.84 -3.84 -17.44
C LYS A 47 2.02 -3.19 -16.74
N ALA A 48 3.05 -2.84 -17.50
CA ALA A 48 4.14 -2.00 -17.03
C ALA A 48 3.92 -0.58 -17.56
N ARG A 49 4.12 0.42 -16.70
CA ARG A 49 3.85 1.84 -16.95
C ARG A 49 5.05 2.67 -16.57
N GLN A 50 5.30 3.75 -17.29
CA GLN A 50 6.18 4.81 -16.83
C GLN A 50 5.38 5.81 -16.00
N ALA A 51 5.94 6.21 -14.87
CA ALA A 51 5.38 7.24 -14.02
C ALA A 51 6.46 8.24 -13.61
N GLN A 52 6.05 9.46 -13.33
CA GLN A 52 6.92 10.49 -12.75
C GLN A 52 6.54 10.76 -11.31
N VAL A 53 7.52 11.14 -10.51
CA VAL A 53 7.29 11.73 -9.19
C VAL A 53 6.67 13.12 -9.39
N LEU A 54 5.45 13.31 -8.94
CA LEU A 54 4.72 14.58 -9.00
C LEU A 54 4.83 15.36 -7.71
N ALA A 55 4.94 14.66 -6.58
CA ALA A 55 5.12 15.26 -5.26
C ALA A 55 5.95 14.34 -4.35
N ARG A 56 6.60 14.95 -3.37
CA ARG A 56 7.38 14.28 -2.33
C ARG A 56 7.04 14.86 -0.97
N HIS A 57 6.69 14.01 -0.02
CA HIS A 57 6.36 14.41 1.33
C HIS A 57 7.06 13.51 2.36
N GLN A 58 7.81 14.11 3.30
CA GLN A 58 8.38 13.37 4.43
C GLN A 58 7.27 13.15 5.46
N ILE A 59 6.92 11.87 5.72
CA ILE A 59 5.85 11.50 6.66
C ILE A 59 6.40 11.47 8.08
N SER A 60 7.53 10.78 8.23
CA SER A 60 8.23 10.56 9.48
C SER A 60 9.74 10.49 9.22
N PRO A 61 10.61 10.37 10.22
CA PRO A 61 12.03 10.17 9.99
C PRO A 61 12.34 8.96 9.10
N GLY A 62 11.58 7.87 9.26
CA GLY A 62 11.77 6.61 8.54
C GLY A 62 10.89 6.44 7.30
N PHE A 63 9.99 7.40 6.97
CA PHE A 63 9.08 7.26 5.84
C PHE A 63 8.98 8.48 4.95
N VAL A 64 9.04 8.26 3.63
CA VAL A 64 8.74 9.26 2.61
C VAL A 64 7.59 8.77 1.72
N ARG A 65 6.64 9.65 1.43
CA ARG A 65 5.60 9.43 0.43
C ARG A 65 5.99 10.10 -0.86
N LEU A 66 5.89 9.36 -1.96
CA LEU A 66 6.00 9.89 -3.31
C LEU A 66 4.64 9.73 -3.99
N THR A 67 4.15 10.81 -4.58
CA THR A 67 2.99 10.77 -5.48
C THR A 67 3.50 10.54 -6.88
N LEU A 68 3.15 9.40 -7.46
CA LEU A 68 3.52 9.02 -8.82
C LEU A 68 2.35 9.30 -9.77
N GLY A 69 2.63 9.72 -11.00
CA GLY A 69 1.58 9.97 -11.98
C GLY A 69 2.13 10.05 -13.40
N GLY A 70 1.21 10.25 -14.33
CA GLY A 70 1.54 10.37 -15.75
C GLY A 70 0.43 9.74 -16.62
N PRO A 71 0.48 9.95 -17.95
CA PRO A 71 -0.59 9.52 -18.85
C PRO A 71 -0.83 8.01 -18.86
N GLU A 72 0.17 7.22 -18.52
CA GLU A 72 0.06 5.76 -18.48
C GLU A 72 -0.59 5.25 -17.17
N MET A 73 -0.80 6.11 -16.18
CA MET A 73 -1.34 5.74 -14.87
C MET A 73 -2.87 5.72 -14.81
N VAL A 74 -3.57 6.28 -15.81
CA VAL A 74 -5.04 6.44 -15.82
C VAL A 74 -5.83 5.13 -15.70
N ASP A 75 -5.23 4.00 -16.03
CA ASP A 75 -5.86 2.66 -15.96
C ASP A 75 -5.24 1.78 -14.87
N PHE A 76 -4.56 2.37 -13.90
CA PHE A 76 -4.06 1.61 -12.77
C PHE A 76 -5.22 1.12 -11.91
N VAL A 77 -5.14 -0.13 -11.44
CA VAL A 77 -6.20 -0.78 -10.63
C VAL A 77 -5.56 -1.43 -9.43
N SER A 78 -6.11 -1.15 -8.25
CA SER A 78 -5.76 -1.81 -6.99
C SER A 78 -7.00 -1.87 -6.10
N LEU A 79 -7.56 -3.07 -5.92
CA LEU A 79 -8.82 -3.31 -5.21
C LEU A 79 -8.62 -3.82 -3.78
N GLY A 80 -7.45 -4.38 -3.47
CA GLY A 80 -7.12 -4.92 -2.16
C GLY A 80 -6.12 -4.04 -1.42
N PHE A 81 -6.31 -3.88 -0.13
CA PHE A 81 -5.41 -3.07 0.71
C PHE A 81 -3.97 -3.60 0.75
N ASP A 82 -3.80 -4.91 0.56
CA ASP A 82 -2.50 -5.61 0.55
C ASP A 82 -2.02 -5.91 -0.87
N ASP A 83 -2.55 -5.22 -1.87
CA ASP A 83 -2.05 -5.33 -3.23
C ASP A 83 -0.61 -4.83 -3.29
N HIS A 84 0.16 -5.41 -4.20
CA HIS A 84 1.50 -4.96 -4.48
C HIS A 84 1.76 -4.87 -5.98
N PHE A 85 2.60 -3.93 -6.35
CA PHE A 85 3.13 -3.75 -7.69
C PHE A 85 4.65 -3.76 -7.66
N LYS A 86 5.29 -4.04 -8.81
CA LYS A 86 6.75 -3.91 -8.94
C LYS A 86 7.10 -2.46 -9.27
N LEU A 87 7.79 -1.81 -8.36
CA LEU A 87 8.51 -0.57 -8.63
C LEU A 87 9.78 -0.94 -9.40
N ILE A 88 9.99 -0.34 -10.58
CA ILE A 88 11.13 -0.61 -11.45
C ILE A 88 12.00 0.65 -11.45
N LEU A 89 13.20 0.54 -10.91
CA LEU A 89 14.12 1.66 -10.79
C LEU A 89 14.89 1.88 -12.09
N PRO A 90 15.23 3.13 -12.44
CA PRO A 90 16.21 3.41 -13.49
C PRO A 90 17.55 2.72 -13.16
N ALA A 91 18.28 2.33 -14.19
CA ALA A 91 19.66 1.91 -14.02
C ALA A 91 20.53 3.12 -13.58
N GLU A 92 21.69 2.84 -12.99
CA GLU A 92 22.63 3.89 -12.62
C GLU A 92 22.99 4.75 -13.85
N GLY A 93 22.85 6.07 -13.72
CA GLY A 93 23.10 7.02 -14.79
C GLY A 93 21.99 7.11 -15.85
N ALA A 94 20.90 6.38 -15.71
CA ALA A 94 19.76 6.46 -16.62
C ALA A 94 18.65 7.35 -16.03
N ASP A 95 18.06 8.20 -16.86
CA ASP A 95 16.94 9.05 -16.44
C ASP A 95 15.61 8.29 -16.37
N ARG A 96 15.46 7.17 -17.09
CA ARG A 96 14.23 6.41 -17.21
C ARG A 96 14.43 4.92 -16.93
N PRO A 97 13.43 4.25 -16.35
CA PRO A 97 13.48 2.81 -16.14
C PRO A 97 13.33 2.05 -17.46
N LEU A 98 14.04 0.92 -17.59
CA LEU A 98 13.80 -0.05 -18.64
C LEU A 98 12.57 -0.88 -18.27
N LEU A 99 11.47 -0.71 -19.01
CA LEU A 99 10.27 -1.50 -18.81
C LEU A 99 10.33 -2.80 -19.59
N PRO A 100 9.73 -3.89 -19.07
CA PRO A 100 9.58 -5.12 -19.84
C PRO A 100 8.54 -4.95 -20.94
N ARG A 101 8.77 -5.60 -22.08
CA ARG A 101 7.69 -5.94 -23.02
C ARG A 101 6.94 -7.15 -22.50
N LEU A 102 5.67 -7.27 -22.86
CA LEU A 102 4.88 -8.45 -22.53
C LEU A 102 4.78 -9.36 -23.73
N GLU A 103 5.36 -10.56 -23.64
CA GLU A 103 5.26 -11.62 -24.62
C GLU A 103 4.46 -12.77 -23.99
N ASP A 104 3.32 -13.10 -24.56
CA ASP A 104 2.39 -14.11 -24.03
C ASP A 104 2.05 -13.91 -22.54
N GLY A 105 1.88 -12.64 -22.13
CA GLY A 105 1.57 -12.28 -20.74
C GLY A 105 2.75 -12.42 -19.77
N ARG A 106 3.98 -12.66 -20.27
CA ARG A 106 5.22 -12.74 -19.49
C ARG A 106 6.10 -11.51 -19.72
N PRO A 107 6.72 -10.96 -18.67
CA PRO A 107 7.63 -9.83 -18.82
C PRO A 107 8.97 -10.29 -19.42
N VAL A 108 9.35 -9.68 -20.55
CA VAL A 108 10.64 -9.87 -21.23
C VAL A 108 11.38 -8.54 -21.23
N PHE A 109 12.63 -8.55 -20.80
CA PHE A 109 13.50 -7.38 -20.77
C PHE A 109 14.51 -7.42 -21.92
N GLU A 110 14.64 -6.31 -22.64
CA GLU A 110 15.70 -6.10 -23.60
C GLU A 110 16.94 -5.54 -22.88
N GLY A 111 17.81 -6.42 -22.44
CA GLY A 111 19.04 -6.06 -21.72
C GLY A 111 19.05 -6.52 -20.27
N PRO A 112 19.95 -5.96 -19.45
CA PRO A 112 20.06 -6.33 -18.04
C PRO A 112 18.76 -6.10 -17.28
N ARG A 113 18.40 -7.05 -16.43
CA ARG A 113 17.18 -6.94 -15.63
C ARG A 113 17.32 -5.78 -14.64
N PRO A 114 16.39 -4.81 -14.63
CA PRO A 114 16.47 -3.68 -13.73
C PRO A 114 16.22 -4.09 -12.28
N THR A 115 16.62 -3.24 -11.36
CA THR A 115 16.26 -3.38 -9.95
C THR A 115 14.76 -3.18 -9.78
N MET A 116 14.10 -4.16 -9.16
CA MET A 116 12.67 -4.13 -8.88
C MET A 116 12.40 -4.48 -7.43
N ARG A 117 11.42 -3.79 -6.83
CA ARG A 117 10.95 -4.05 -5.47
C ARG A 117 9.42 -4.01 -5.42
N ASP A 118 8.83 -4.75 -4.49
CA ASP A 118 7.40 -4.71 -4.26
C ASP A 118 7.06 -3.52 -3.37
N TYR A 119 6.00 -2.80 -3.76
CA TYR A 119 5.43 -1.70 -3.01
C TYR A 119 3.92 -1.79 -2.97
N THR A 120 3.35 -1.34 -1.87
CA THR A 120 1.91 -1.22 -1.69
C THR A 120 1.40 0.05 -2.36
N PRO A 121 0.34 -0.03 -3.19
CA PRO A 121 -0.41 1.15 -3.62
C PRO A 121 -1.16 1.71 -2.41
N GLN A 122 -0.62 2.72 -1.76
CA GLN A 122 -1.20 3.25 -0.53
C GLN A 122 -2.53 3.96 -0.81
N GLN A 123 -2.56 4.80 -1.86
CA GLN A 123 -3.79 5.44 -2.35
C GLN A 123 -3.67 5.65 -3.85
N TYR A 124 -4.76 5.40 -4.58
CA TYR A 124 -4.85 5.72 -6.00
C TYR A 124 -6.06 6.62 -6.26
N ASP A 125 -5.81 7.77 -6.89
CA ASP A 125 -6.83 8.68 -7.37
C ASP A 125 -7.02 8.46 -8.89
N ALA A 126 -8.13 7.82 -9.25
CA ALA A 126 -8.44 7.50 -10.64
C ALA A 126 -8.78 8.75 -11.48
N ALA A 127 -9.27 9.82 -10.85
CA ALA A 127 -9.61 11.05 -11.56
C ALA A 127 -8.34 11.85 -11.92
N ALA A 128 -7.37 11.87 -11.02
CA ALA A 128 -6.08 12.51 -11.24
C ALA A 128 -5.05 11.60 -11.94
N GLY A 129 -5.26 10.27 -11.96
CA GLY A 129 -4.29 9.30 -12.43
C GLY A 129 -3.02 9.29 -11.58
N THR A 130 -3.18 9.47 -10.26
CA THR A 130 -2.04 9.55 -9.32
C THR A 130 -2.06 8.41 -8.31
N LEU A 131 -0.87 7.95 -7.96
CA LEU A 131 -0.63 6.85 -7.02
C LEU A 131 0.31 7.32 -5.92
N ASP A 132 -0.16 7.27 -4.68
CA ASP A 132 0.70 7.48 -3.51
C ASP A 132 1.38 6.17 -3.11
N VAL A 133 2.68 6.25 -2.93
CA VAL A 133 3.55 5.15 -2.51
C VAL A 133 4.40 5.61 -1.34
N GLU A 134 4.39 4.83 -0.27
CA GLU A 134 5.20 5.11 0.92
C GLU A 134 6.42 4.20 0.97
N PHE A 135 7.57 4.80 1.21
CA PHE A 135 8.86 4.15 1.26
C PHE A 135 9.37 4.14 2.69
N ALA A 136 9.52 2.95 3.27
CA ALA A 136 10.29 2.79 4.49
C ALA A 136 11.78 2.99 4.15
N LEU A 137 12.40 3.94 4.85
CA LEU A 137 13.79 4.35 4.61
C LEU A 137 14.73 3.52 5.48
N HIS A 138 15.17 2.38 4.99
CA HIS A 138 16.19 1.56 5.66
C HIS A 138 17.60 2.10 5.43
N GLU A 139 18.55 1.71 6.29
CA GLU A 139 19.95 2.18 6.20
C GLU A 139 20.60 1.89 4.84
N ALA A 140 20.27 0.75 4.22
CA ALA A 140 20.78 0.39 2.90
C ALA A 140 19.71 -0.29 2.06
N GLY A 141 19.61 0.10 0.79
CA GLY A 141 18.74 -0.57 -0.17
C GLY A 141 18.42 0.30 -1.38
N PRO A 142 18.47 -0.26 -2.59
CA PRO A 142 18.40 0.54 -3.81
C PRO A 142 17.10 1.35 -3.94
N ALA A 143 15.97 0.86 -3.41
CA ALA A 143 14.72 1.59 -3.45
C ALA A 143 14.65 2.69 -2.38
N SER A 144 15.19 2.47 -1.17
CA SER A 144 15.35 3.49 -0.15
C SER A 144 16.27 4.61 -0.63
N ASP A 145 17.41 4.24 -1.24
CA ASP A 145 18.39 5.20 -1.73
C ASP A 145 17.83 6.04 -2.87
N TRP A 146 17.11 5.41 -3.78
CA TRP A 146 16.38 6.11 -4.83
C TRP A 146 15.31 7.04 -4.24
N ALA A 147 14.49 6.59 -3.31
CA ALA A 147 13.42 7.39 -2.71
C ALA A 147 13.95 8.59 -1.91
N ARG A 148 15.12 8.46 -1.27
CA ARG A 148 15.78 9.60 -0.59
C ARG A 148 16.18 10.70 -1.57
N GLN A 149 16.60 10.33 -2.79
CA GLN A 149 17.12 11.23 -3.81
C GLN A 149 16.07 11.68 -4.82
N ALA A 150 14.95 10.95 -4.95
CA ALA A 150 13.92 11.21 -5.92
C ALA A 150 13.34 12.63 -5.77
N ALA A 151 13.46 13.40 -6.83
CA ALA A 151 12.88 14.74 -6.95
C ALA A 151 11.61 14.70 -7.82
N VAL A 152 10.81 15.77 -7.75
CA VAL A 152 9.71 15.97 -8.70
C VAL A 152 10.27 15.93 -10.12
N GLY A 153 9.64 15.12 -10.99
CA GLY A 153 10.10 14.88 -12.36
C GLY A 153 10.95 13.62 -12.53
N SER A 154 11.46 12.99 -11.44
CA SER A 154 12.15 11.69 -11.51
C SER A 154 11.24 10.61 -12.08
N TRP A 155 11.80 9.75 -12.95
CA TRP A 155 11.05 8.66 -13.56
C TRP A 155 11.19 7.35 -12.79
N VAL A 156 10.14 6.55 -12.83
CA VAL A 156 10.09 5.20 -12.25
C VAL A 156 9.13 4.33 -13.05
N GLY A 157 9.31 3.01 -13.01
CA GLY A 157 8.38 2.07 -13.60
C GLY A 157 7.42 1.50 -12.56
N VAL A 158 6.15 1.31 -12.96
CA VAL A 158 5.08 0.71 -12.16
C VAL A 158 4.52 -0.48 -12.93
N ALA A 159 4.78 -1.71 -12.47
CA ALA A 159 4.29 -2.92 -13.13
C ALA A 159 3.35 -3.73 -12.22
N GLY A 160 2.13 -3.93 -12.67
CA GLY A 160 1.03 -4.56 -11.93
C GLY A 160 0.06 -3.54 -11.34
N PRO A 161 -0.68 -3.92 -10.26
CA PRO A 161 -0.78 -5.26 -9.64
C PRO A 161 -1.23 -6.36 -10.60
N ARG A 162 -0.84 -7.59 -10.32
CA ARG A 162 -1.30 -8.77 -11.12
C ARG A 162 -2.66 -9.29 -10.68
N GLY A 163 -3.11 -8.85 -9.55
CA GLY A 163 -4.40 -9.21 -8.96
C GLY A 163 -4.56 -8.59 -7.60
N SER A 164 -5.77 -8.70 -7.08
CA SER A 164 -6.16 -8.21 -5.77
C SER A 164 -6.80 -9.33 -4.94
N MET A 165 -6.52 -9.30 -3.65
CA MET A 165 -7.25 -10.07 -2.67
C MET A 165 -8.16 -9.12 -1.89
N VAL A 166 -9.45 -9.13 -2.26
CA VAL A 166 -10.44 -8.22 -1.68
C VAL A 166 -11.02 -8.86 -0.43
N VAL A 167 -10.63 -8.36 0.72
CA VAL A 167 -11.15 -8.79 2.02
C VAL A 167 -12.35 -7.91 2.39
N PRO A 168 -13.53 -8.50 2.70
CA PRO A 168 -14.71 -7.73 3.06
C PRO A 168 -14.43 -6.76 4.21
N PRO A 169 -14.94 -5.50 4.14
CA PRO A 169 -14.79 -4.54 5.22
C PRO A 169 -15.71 -4.83 6.41
N ASP A 170 -16.80 -5.59 6.17
CA ASP A 170 -17.87 -5.87 7.15
C ASP A 170 -17.56 -7.03 8.09
N LEU A 171 -16.32 -7.49 8.13
CA LEU A 171 -15.87 -8.45 9.15
C LEU A 171 -16.04 -7.82 10.55
N PRO A 172 -16.50 -8.58 11.55
CA PRO A 172 -16.79 -8.06 12.88
C PRO A 172 -15.58 -7.39 13.56
N TRP A 173 -14.38 -7.85 13.20
CA TRP A 173 -13.10 -7.31 13.70
C TRP A 173 -11.96 -7.65 12.75
N HIS A 174 -10.88 -6.85 12.83
CA HIS A 174 -9.65 -7.04 12.07
C HIS A 174 -8.45 -7.09 13.00
N VAL A 175 -7.50 -7.97 12.72
CA VAL A 175 -6.16 -7.94 13.30
C VAL A 175 -5.17 -7.76 12.17
N LEU A 176 -4.38 -6.69 12.24
CA LEU A 176 -3.38 -6.32 11.27
C LEU A 176 -2.02 -6.34 11.97
N MET A 177 -1.08 -7.11 11.44
CA MET A 177 0.24 -7.26 12.05
C MET A 177 1.32 -7.23 10.98
N GLY A 178 2.44 -6.57 11.29
CA GLY A 178 3.57 -6.50 10.38
C GLY A 178 4.71 -5.67 10.94
N ASP A 179 5.73 -5.50 10.12
CA ASP A 179 6.83 -4.57 10.35
C ASP A 179 6.60 -3.23 9.62
N ALA A 180 7.61 -2.38 9.61
CA ALA A 180 7.58 -1.09 8.91
C ALA A 180 7.19 -1.22 7.43
N SER A 181 7.55 -2.32 6.75
CA SER A 181 7.23 -2.52 5.34
C SER A 181 5.74 -2.80 5.09
N ALA A 182 5.02 -3.33 6.10
CA ALA A 182 3.59 -3.58 6.05
C ALA A 182 2.75 -2.35 6.43
N LEU A 183 3.36 -1.32 7.02
CA LEU A 183 2.65 -0.14 7.52
C LEU A 183 1.77 0.54 6.45
N PRO A 184 2.20 0.73 5.19
CA PRO A 184 1.35 1.32 4.16
C PRO A 184 0.06 0.54 3.90
N ALA A 185 0.11 -0.80 3.88
CA ALA A 185 -1.06 -1.66 3.72
C ALA A 185 -1.99 -1.61 4.94
N ILE A 186 -1.41 -1.58 6.15
CA ILE A 186 -2.16 -1.47 7.40
C ILE A 186 -2.90 -0.12 7.46
N VAL A 187 -2.21 0.98 7.17
CA VAL A 187 -2.81 2.33 7.15
C VAL A 187 -3.92 2.42 6.10
N ARG A 188 -3.67 1.90 4.89
CA ARG A 188 -4.68 1.83 3.85
C ARG A 188 -5.91 1.06 4.32
N ARG A 189 -5.73 -0.14 4.91
CA ARG A 189 -6.86 -0.93 5.42
C ARG A 189 -7.65 -0.18 6.48
N LEU A 190 -6.98 0.43 7.45
CA LEU A 190 -7.65 1.20 8.49
C LEU A 190 -8.46 2.38 7.93
N ALA A 191 -7.95 3.02 6.86
CA ALA A 191 -8.66 4.10 6.18
C ALA A 191 -9.91 3.62 5.41
N GLU A 192 -9.86 2.40 4.84
CA GLU A 192 -10.97 1.78 4.09
C GLU A 192 -12.06 1.22 5.00
N LEU A 193 -11.76 0.89 6.27
CA LEU A 193 -12.72 0.30 7.19
C LEU A 193 -13.80 1.32 7.63
N PRO A 194 -15.08 0.87 7.78
CA PRO A 194 -16.11 1.67 8.42
C PRO A 194 -15.69 2.12 9.82
N ALA A 195 -16.11 3.30 10.26
CA ALA A 195 -15.74 3.85 11.57
C ALA A 195 -16.20 2.97 12.75
N SER A 196 -17.23 2.16 12.55
CA SER A 196 -17.78 1.22 13.55
C SER A 196 -17.01 -0.10 13.63
N THR A 197 -16.09 -0.37 12.69
CA THR A 197 -15.35 -1.64 12.65
C THR A 197 -14.29 -1.67 13.73
N ARG A 198 -14.21 -2.79 14.46
CA ARG A 198 -13.14 -3.03 15.42
C ARG A 198 -11.87 -3.47 14.70
N ALA A 199 -10.78 -2.75 14.91
CA ALA A 199 -9.48 -3.11 14.35
C ALA A 199 -8.40 -3.05 15.43
N ILE A 200 -7.50 -4.04 15.41
CA ILE A 200 -6.27 -4.06 16.22
C ILE A 200 -5.12 -4.11 15.23
N ALA A 201 -4.24 -3.10 15.28
CA ALA A 201 -3.02 -3.09 14.50
C ALA A 201 -1.80 -3.21 15.42
N ARG A 202 -0.83 -4.04 15.03
CA ARG A 202 0.47 -4.14 15.69
C ARG A 202 1.57 -4.04 14.65
N VAL A 203 2.42 -3.05 14.77
CA VAL A 203 3.51 -2.79 13.84
C VAL A 203 4.83 -2.77 14.60
N LEU A 204 5.79 -3.54 14.10
CA LEU A 204 7.17 -3.48 14.58
C LEU A 204 7.88 -2.38 13.80
N VAL A 205 8.30 -1.32 14.48
CA VAL A 205 9.07 -0.22 13.91
C VAL A 205 10.36 -0.02 14.69
N GLU A 206 11.39 0.51 14.03
CA GLU A 206 12.67 0.83 14.67
C GLU A 206 12.59 2.14 15.46
N ASN A 207 11.83 3.10 14.94
CA ASN A 207 11.65 4.40 15.55
C ASN A 207 10.17 4.63 15.91
N PRO A 208 9.86 4.96 17.17
CA PRO A 208 8.47 5.28 17.58
C PRO A 208 7.85 6.48 16.87
N ALA A 209 8.63 7.29 16.20
CA ALA A 209 8.14 8.44 15.44
C ALA A 209 7.68 8.08 14.00
N ASP A 210 7.82 6.79 13.59
CA ASP A 210 7.41 6.28 12.26
C ASP A 210 5.93 5.86 12.17
#